data_15e236d0377a6d98e365941e4abf28c2
#
_entry.id   15e236d0377a6d98e365941e4abf28c2
#
_cell.length_a   1.000
_cell.length_b   1.000
_cell.length_c   1.000
_cell.angle_alpha   90.00
_cell.angle_beta   90.00
_cell.angle_gamma   90.00
#
_symmetry.space_group_name_H-M   'P 1'
#
loop_
_entity.id
_entity.type
_entity.pdbx_description
1 polymer ?
#
loop_
_entity_poly.entity_id
_entity_poly.type
_entity_poly.pdbx_seq_one_letter_code
_entity_poly.pdbx_strand_id
1 'polypeptide(L)'
;DLLSSEPTENPLLFTEPATNPRSARARTVELAFEGLQVPAFYLANRSVLSAFASGRPTALVVDIGASQVSAIPVVDGFVLRKGIHTQPNGGDAVSRALLWGLTNEMGDKNQSGWLADSIVPQYLVKSKQPCEPGMPAQATLRDDRLHGTAPSFRMYHTMGVLNDLKEAVCQVLEAPWGEAQAAARPTKMYEFPDGSN
;
A
#
# COMPACT_ATOMS: atom_id res chain seq x y z
N ASP A 1 4.29 -0.65 23.43
CA ASP A 1 3.77 0.28 24.43
C ASP A 1 3.80 1.75 24.00
N LEU A 2 3.38 2.04 22.75
CA LEU A 2 3.34 3.40 22.23
C LEU A 2 2.25 4.25 22.90
N LEU A 3 1.17 3.62 23.42
CA LEU A 3 0.06 4.32 24.04
C LEU A 3 0.19 4.41 25.56
N SER A 4 1.15 3.73 26.18
CA SER A 4 1.35 3.66 27.64
C SER A 4 0.04 3.40 28.40
N SER A 5 -0.80 2.52 27.87
CA SER A 5 -2.17 2.27 28.33
C SER A 5 -2.43 0.77 28.34
N GLU A 6 -3.00 0.26 29.45
CA GLU A 6 -3.35 -1.14 29.58
C GLU A 6 -4.71 -1.42 28.90
N PRO A 7 -4.79 -2.39 27.97
CA PRO A 7 -6.05 -2.73 27.32
C PRO A 7 -7.17 -3.13 28.27
N THR A 8 -6.83 -3.78 29.38
CA THR A 8 -7.77 -4.27 30.39
C THR A 8 -8.50 -3.16 31.16
N GLU A 9 -7.96 -1.95 31.15
CA GLU A 9 -8.51 -0.81 31.88
C GLU A 9 -9.29 0.16 30.98
N ASN A 10 -9.15 0.01 29.65
CA ASN A 10 -9.67 0.98 28.70
C ASN A 10 -10.67 0.37 27.71
N PRO A 11 -11.82 1.02 27.46
CA PRO A 11 -12.70 0.64 26.35
C PRO A 11 -11.99 0.74 25.01
N LEU A 12 -12.23 -0.23 24.11
CA LEU A 12 -11.65 -0.26 22.78
C LEU A 12 -12.70 0.10 21.73
N LEU A 13 -12.43 1.16 20.95
CA LEU A 13 -13.11 1.44 19.71
C LEU A 13 -12.22 0.95 18.56
N PHE A 14 -12.76 0.06 17.74
CA PHE A 14 -12.07 -0.51 16.58
C PHE A 14 -12.85 -0.21 15.31
N THR A 15 -12.16 -0.06 14.18
CA THR A 15 -12.82 0.26 12.91
C THR A 15 -12.84 -0.92 11.98
N GLU A 16 -13.92 -1.04 11.19
CA GLU A 16 -14.07 -2.07 10.17
C GLU A 16 -14.44 -1.48 8.81
N PRO A 17 -14.09 -2.16 7.69
CA PRO A 17 -14.60 -1.81 6.38
C PRO A 17 -16.10 -2.13 6.26
N ALA A 18 -16.82 -1.42 5.40
CA ALA A 18 -18.26 -1.62 5.21
C ALA A 18 -18.64 -3.02 4.71
N THR A 19 -17.71 -3.70 4.05
CA THR A 19 -17.87 -5.05 3.48
C THR A 19 -17.30 -6.17 4.36
N ASN A 20 -17.01 -5.88 5.63
CA ASN A 20 -16.42 -6.87 6.53
C ASN A 20 -17.36 -8.07 6.74
N PRO A 21 -16.92 -9.32 6.49
CA PRO A 21 -17.76 -10.51 6.67
C PRO A 21 -18.07 -10.76 8.15
N ARG A 22 -19.23 -11.40 8.41
CA ARG A 22 -19.67 -11.69 9.77
C ARG A 22 -18.68 -12.54 10.57
N SER A 23 -18.01 -13.50 9.92
CA SER A 23 -17.00 -14.35 10.54
C SER A 23 -15.78 -13.55 11.01
N ALA A 24 -15.29 -12.59 10.20
CA ALA A 24 -14.20 -11.72 10.60
C ALA A 24 -14.60 -10.80 11.76
N ARG A 25 -15.83 -10.25 11.73
CA ARG A 25 -16.36 -9.44 12.85
C ARG A 25 -16.43 -10.24 14.14
N ALA A 26 -16.97 -11.46 14.10
CA ALA A 26 -17.04 -12.36 15.27
C ALA A 26 -15.63 -12.62 15.83
N ARG A 27 -14.66 -12.92 14.95
CA ARG A 27 -13.27 -13.16 15.37
C ARG A 27 -12.62 -11.91 15.96
N THR A 28 -12.93 -10.71 15.44
CA THR A 28 -12.43 -9.45 16.01
C THR A 28 -12.97 -9.23 17.43
N VAL A 29 -14.26 -9.49 17.64
CA VAL A 29 -14.89 -9.38 18.97
C VAL A 29 -14.28 -10.38 19.95
N GLU A 30 -14.12 -11.64 19.54
CA GLU A 30 -13.46 -12.69 20.33
C GLU A 30 -12.05 -12.28 20.74
N LEU A 31 -11.23 -11.79 19.80
CA LEU A 31 -9.88 -11.32 20.10
C LEU A 31 -9.86 -10.10 21.05
N ALA A 32 -10.82 -9.20 20.92
CA ALA A 32 -10.92 -8.04 21.80
C ALA A 32 -11.20 -8.45 23.26
N PHE A 33 -12.16 -9.35 23.48
CA PHE A 33 -12.52 -9.75 24.84
C PHE A 33 -11.62 -10.86 25.39
N GLU A 34 -11.27 -11.88 24.61
CA GLU A 34 -10.48 -13.02 25.09
C GLU A 34 -8.97 -12.78 25.00
N GLY A 35 -8.51 -12.10 23.93
CA GLY A 35 -7.08 -11.82 23.73
C GLY A 35 -6.60 -10.58 24.47
N LEU A 36 -7.29 -9.46 24.29
CA LEU A 36 -6.92 -8.17 24.89
C LEU A 36 -7.60 -7.90 26.23
N GLN A 37 -8.63 -8.66 26.57
CA GLN A 37 -9.39 -8.54 27.82
C GLN A 37 -9.95 -7.14 28.06
N VAL A 38 -10.39 -6.45 27.01
CA VAL A 38 -10.92 -5.11 27.14
C VAL A 38 -12.26 -5.10 27.90
N PRO A 39 -12.54 -4.07 28.72
CA PRO A 39 -13.77 -4.00 29.52
C PRO A 39 -15.01 -3.69 28.68
N ALA A 40 -14.84 -3.03 27.51
CA ALA A 40 -15.89 -2.73 26.56
C ALA A 40 -15.31 -2.61 25.15
N PHE A 41 -16.11 -2.98 24.14
CA PHE A 41 -15.71 -3.00 22.74
C PHE A 41 -16.79 -2.39 21.86
N TYR A 42 -16.40 -1.52 20.93
CA TYR A 42 -17.27 -1.00 19.88
C TYR A 42 -16.61 -1.12 18.53
N LEU A 43 -17.29 -1.77 17.57
CA LEU A 43 -16.82 -1.96 16.21
C LEU A 43 -17.54 -0.97 15.30
N ALA A 44 -16.84 0.09 14.90
CA ALA A 44 -17.36 1.18 14.09
C ALA A 44 -17.06 1.01 12.61
N ASN A 45 -18.04 1.34 11.75
CA ASN A 45 -17.79 1.39 10.31
C ASN A 45 -16.97 2.62 9.95
N ARG A 46 -15.80 2.44 9.32
CA ARG A 46 -14.88 3.53 8.98
C ARG A 46 -15.51 4.57 8.04
N SER A 47 -16.40 4.15 7.13
CA SER A 47 -17.05 5.09 6.19
C SER A 47 -18.04 6.01 6.90
N VAL A 48 -18.73 5.50 7.92
CA VAL A 48 -19.61 6.31 8.78
C VAL A 48 -18.79 7.33 9.56
N LEU A 49 -17.66 6.89 10.13
CA LEU A 49 -16.77 7.79 10.86
C LEU A 49 -16.17 8.87 9.95
N SER A 50 -15.81 8.53 8.70
CA SER A 50 -15.32 9.50 7.71
C SER A 50 -16.38 10.54 7.33
N ALA A 51 -17.64 10.11 7.17
CA ALA A 51 -18.75 11.01 6.93
C ALA A 51 -18.96 11.98 8.10
N PHE A 52 -18.96 11.47 9.34
CA PHE A 52 -19.11 12.28 10.55
C PHE A 52 -17.91 13.21 10.78
N ALA A 53 -16.69 12.76 10.50
CA ALA A 53 -15.51 13.61 10.57
C ALA A 53 -15.58 14.80 9.62
N SER A 54 -16.31 14.66 8.49
CA SER A 54 -16.62 15.74 7.56
C SER A 54 -17.85 16.56 7.94
N GLY A 55 -18.42 16.34 9.11
CA GLY A 55 -19.65 17.01 9.60
C GLY A 55 -20.93 16.66 8.84
N ARG A 56 -20.96 15.51 8.13
CA ARG A 56 -22.07 15.12 7.27
C ARG A 56 -22.64 13.76 7.66
N PRO A 57 -23.89 13.67 8.14
CA PRO A 57 -24.52 12.37 8.44
C PRO A 57 -24.89 11.59 7.16
N THR A 58 -25.07 12.30 6.04
CA THR A 58 -25.38 11.71 4.72
C THR A 58 -24.32 12.14 3.71
N ALA A 59 -23.64 11.15 3.11
CA ALA A 59 -22.54 11.36 2.15
C ALA A 59 -22.29 10.13 1.30
N LEU A 60 -21.70 10.31 0.13
CA LEU A 60 -21.02 9.26 -0.61
C LEU A 60 -19.54 9.28 -0.22
N VAL A 61 -19.09 8.25 0.49
CA VAL A 61 -17.68 8.12 0.92
C VAL A 61 -16.93 7.32 -0.14
N VAL A 62 -15.93 7.93 -0.75
CA VAL A 62 -14.99 7.25 -1.66
C VAL A 62 -13.69 7.01 -0.89
N ASP A 63 -13.37 5.74 -0.70
CA ASP A 63 -12.18 5.28 0.03
C ASP A 63 -11.22 4.62 -0.97
N ILE A 64 -10.05 5.24 -1.15
CA ILE A 64 -9.00 4.77 -2.07
C ILE A 64 -7.87 4.23 -1.21
N GLY A 65 -7.89 2.92 -0.99
CA GLY A 65 -6.90 2.22 -0.16
C GLY A 65 -5.79 1.55 -0.95
N ALA A 66 -4.95 0.81 -0.26
CA ALA A 66 -3.87 0.03 -0.87
C ALA A 66 -4.41 -1.11 -1.73
N SER A 67 -5.30 -1.94 -1.21
CA SER A 67 -5.79 -3.14 -1.88
C SER A 67 -7.03 -2.92 -2.75
N GLN A 68 -7.86 -1.93 -2.41
CA GLN A 68 -9.14 -1.70 -3.10
C GLN A 68 -9.57 -0.23 -3.06
N VAL A 69 -10.41 0.13 -4.02
CA VAL A 69 -11.18 1.37 -4.03
C VAL A 69 -12.64 1.03 -3.77
N SER A 70 -13.30 1.80 -2.92
CA SER A 70 -14.71 1.60 -2.60
C SER A 70 -15.49 2.90 -2.56
N ALA A 71 -16.71 2.88 -3.12
CA ALA A 71 -17.69 3.94 -3.02
C ALA A 71 -18.84 3.44 -2.13
N ILE A 72 -19.08 4.13 -1.02
CA ILE A 72 -19.95 3.67 0.05
C ILE A 72 -20.95 4.77 0.40
N PRO A 73 -22.22 4.60 0.05
CA PRO A 73 -23.26 5.55 0.44
C PRO A 73 -23.60 5.40 1.92
N VAL A 74 -23.57 6.53 2.62
CA VAL A 74 -23.97 6.68 4.02
C VAL A 74 -25.17 7.61 4.06
N VAL A 75 -26.25 7.21 4.71
CA VAL A 75 -27.47 8.00 4.90
C VAL A 75 -27.81 8.02 6.38
N ASP A 76 -27.89 9.21 6.96
CA ASP A 76 -28.18 9.42 8.39
C ASP A 76 -27.30 8.54 9.32
N GLY A 77 -26.02 8.37 8.96
CA GLY A 77 -25.09 7.56 9.71
C GLY A 77 -25.19 6.05 9.48
N PHE A 78 -26.01 5.59 8.52
CA PHE A 78 -26.15 4.19 8.16
C PHE A 78 -25.61 3.89 6.76
N VAL A 79 -24.82 2.82 6.64
CA VAL A 79 -24.33 2.36 5.33
C VAL A 79 -25.46 1.70 4.54
N LEU A 80 -25.71 2.18 3.33
CA LEU A 80 -26.60 1.52 2.38
C LEU A 80 -25.86 0.36 1.68
N ARG A 81 -25.92 -0.83 2.26
CA ARG A 81 -25.15 -2.01 1.81
C ARG A 81 -25.37 -2.38 0.33
N LYS A 82 -26.58 -2.19 -0.20
CA LYS A 82 -26.91 -2.49 -1.61
C LYS A 82 -26.26 -1.51 -2.60
N GLY A 83 -25.86 -0.34 -2.14
CA GLY A 83 -25.20 0.69 -2.95
C GLY A 83 -23.68 0.67 -2.86
N ILE A 84 -23.07 -0.26 -2.11
CA ILE A 84 -21.63 -0.36 -2.01
C ILE A 84 -21.06 -0.86 -3.34
N HIS A 85 -20.10 -0.11 -3.87
CA HIS A 85 -19.32 -0.51 -5.05
C HIS A 85 -17.85 -0.60 -4.68
N THR A 86 -17.21 -1.73 -5.02
CA THR A 86 -15.79 -1.96 -4.72
C THR A 86 -15.05 -2.48 -5.94
N GLN A 87 -13.79 -2.04 -6.10
CA GLN A 87 -12.89 -2.49 -7.15
C GLN A 87 -11.52 -2.82 -6.56
N PRO A 88 -10.83 -3.90 -6.99
CA PRO A 88 -9.53 -4.32 -6.45
C PRO A 88 -8.35 -3.53 -7.06
N ASN A 89 -8.56 -2.29 -7.50
CA ASN A 89 -7.56 -1.45 -8.18
C ASN A 89 -7.07 -0.33 -7.24
N GLY A 90 -6.58 -0.71 -6.05
CA GLY A 90 -5.97 0.23 -5.10
C GLY A 90 -4.50 0.55 -5.42
N GLY A 91 -3.83 1.22 -4.49
CA GLY A 91 -2.42 1.63 -4.62
C GLY A 91 -1.45 0.49 -4.88
N ASP A 92 -1.75 -0.72 -4.39
CA ASP A 92 -0.92 -1.92 -4.64
C ASP A 92 -0.99 -2.37 -6.10
N ALA A 93 -2.11 -2.15 -6.79
CA ALA A 93 -2.23 -2.44 -8.21
C ALA A 93 -1.32 -1.52 -9.03
N VAL A 94 -1.22 -0.25 -8.65
CA VAL A 94 -0.29 0.70 -9.27
C VAL A 94 1.16 0.28 -9.02
N SER A 95 1.52 -0.09 -7.80
CA SER A 95 2.88 -0.53 -7.45
C SER A 95 3.26 -1.82 -8.20
N ARG A 96 2.31 -2.76 -8.36
CA ARG A 96 2.54 -3.97 -9.19
C ARG A 96 2.68 -3.65 -10.67
N ALA A 97 1.93 -2.69 -11.19
CA ALA A 97 2.07 -2.24 -12.57
C ALA A 97 3.43 -1.57 -12.82
N LEU A 98 3.92 -0.78 -11.85
CA LEU A 98 5.28 -0.23 -11.89
C LEU A 98 6.34 -1.33 -11.88
N LEU A 99 6.21 -2.32 -10.99
CA LEU A 99 7.12 -3.47 -10.96
C LEU A 99 7.16 -4.18 -12.32
N TRP A 100 6.00 -4.45 -12.89
CA TRP A 100 5.88 -5.10 -14.19
C TRP A 100 6.52 -4.28 -15.32
N GLY A 101 6.28 -2.95 -15.36
CA GLY A 101 6.86 -2.05 -16.34
C GLY A 101 8.39 -2.02 -16.26
N LEU A 102 8.93 -1.76 -15.06
CA LEU A 102 10.37 -1.69 -14.82
C LEU A 102 11.09 -2.99 -15.19
N THR A 103 10.50 -4.14 -14.86
CA THR A 103 11.13 -5.43 -15.15
C THR A 103 11.05 -5.84 -16.61
N ASN A 104 10.01 -5.41 -17.36
CA ASN A 104 9.92 -5.65 -18.79
C ASN A 104 10.81 -4.71 -19.62
N GLU A 105 11.06 -3.50 -19.12
CA GLU A 105 11.93 -2.54 -19.80
C GLU A 105 13.42 -2.76 -19.47
N MET A 106 13.74 -3.13 -18.22
CA MET A 106 15.11 -3.33 -17.73
C MET A 106 15.60 -4.79 -17.84
N GLY A 107 14.70 -5.75 -18.07
CA GLY A 107 15.01 -7.18 -18.04
C GLY A 107 15.39 -7.76 -19.40
N ASP A 108 16.52 -8.48 -19.44
CA ASP A 108 16.83 -9.40 -20.53
C ASP A 108 15.72 -10.47 -20.58
N LYS A 109 14.99 -10.54 -21.71
CA LYS A 109 13.81 -11.41 -21.92
C LYS A 109 14.06 -12.91 -21.73
N ASN A 110 15.30 -13.30 -21.42
CA ASN A 110 15.74 -14.69 -21.28
C ASN A 110 15.99 -15.15 -19.84
N GLN A 111 15.84 -14.28 -18.83
CA GLN A 111 16.00 -14.71 -17.44
C GLN A 111 14.62 -14.91 -16.80
N SER A 112 14.24 -16.16 -16.61
CA SER A 112 13.09 -16.62 -15.83
C SER A 112 13.32 -16.49 -14.32
N GLY A 113 13.93 -15.39 -13.87
CA GLY A 113 14.11 -15.02 -12.47
C GLY A 113 12.94 -14.16 -12.00
N TRP A 114 12.56 -14.28 -10.74
CA TRP A 114 11.49 -13.51 -10.13
C TRP A 114 11.65 -12.02 -10.42
N LEU A 115 10.61 -11.40 -10.95
CA LEU A 115 10.49 -9.97 -11.27
C LEU A 115 11.01 -9.01 -10.17
N ALA A 116 11.00 -9.46 -8.92
CA ALA A 116 11.48 -8.69 -7.77
C ALA A 116 13.03 -8.67 -7.63
N ASP A 117 13.77 -9.46 -8.40
CA ASP A 117 15.24 -9.55 -8.26
C ASP A 117 15.99 -8.38 -8.92
N SER A 118 15.33 -7.66 -9.84
CA SER A 118 15.90 -6.48 -10.51
C SER A 118 15.91 -5.22 -9.62
N ILE A 119 15.06 -5.14 -8.60
CA ILE A 119 15.02 -4.01 -7.65
C ILE A 119 15.73 -4.41 -6.37
N VAL A 120 16.79 -3.69 -6.02
CA VAL A 120 17.59 -3.94 -4.82
C VAL A 120 17.04 -3.13 -3.64
N PRO A 121 16.44 -3.76 -2.62
CA PRO A 121 15.96 -3.06 -1.45
C PRO A 121 17.10 -2.47 -0.60
N GLN A 122 16.83 -1.37 0.09
CA GLN A 122 17.81 -0.65 0.92
C GLN A 122 18.55 -1.54 1.95
N TYR A 123 17.87 -2.53 2.54
CA TYR A 123 18.50 -3.38 3.56
C TYR A 123 19.63 -4.27 3.01
N LEU A 124 19.66 -4.52 1.69
CA LEU A 124 20.72 -5.27 1.01
C LEU A 124 21.91 -4.39 0.63
N VAL A 125 21.76 -3.08 0.58
CA VAL A 125 22.83 -2.18 0.17
C VAL A 125 23.77 -1.92 1.35
N LYS A 126 25.06 -2.22 1.19
CA LYS A 126 26.11 -1.91 2.15
C LYS A 126 26.72 -0.56 1.89
N SER A 127 27.05 -0.28 0.63
CA SER A 127 27.55 1.01 0.15
C SER A 127 27.18 1.19 -1.32
N LYS A 128 27.01 2.42 -1.75
CA LYS A 128 26.77 2.78 -3.15
C LYS A 128 27.65 3.95 -3.55
N GLN A 129 27.90 4.08 -4.84
CA GLN A 129 28.54 5.25 -5.44
C GLN A 129 27.52 5.95 -6.35
N PRO A 130 27.60 7.29 -6.50
CA PRO A 130 26.79 8.01 -7.46
C PRO A 130 26.98 7.42 -8.86
N CYS A 131 25.90 7.23 -9.57
CA CYS A 131 25.87 6.68 -10.92
C CYS A 131 25.26 7.71 -11.86
N GLU A 132 25.79 7.81 -13.09
CA GLU A 132 25.17 8.63 -14.12
C GLU A 132 23.90 7.92 -14.66
N PRO A 133 22.89 8.69 -15.10
CA PRO A 133 21.65 8.13 -15.63
C PRO A 133 21.92 7.12 -16.78
N GLY A 134 21.27 5.95 -16.68
CA GLY A 134 21.42 4.88 -17.66
C GLY A 134 22.69 4.02 -17.54
N MET A 135 23.53 4.28 -16.53
CA MET A 135 24.67 3.42 -16.22
C MET A 135 24.33 2.35 -15.18
N PRO A 136 24.97 1.18 -15.20
CA PRO A 136 24.77 0.13 -14.20
C PRO A 136 25.10 0.63 -12.79
N ALA A 137 24.27 0.24 -11.82
CA ALA A 137 24.48 0.56 -10.42
C ALA A 137 25.85 0.07 -9.90
N GLN A 138 26.55 0.93 -9.16
CA GLN A 138 27.80 0.61 -8.49
C GLN A 138 27.57 0.46 -6.99
N ALA A 139 26.91 -0.60 -6.60
CA ALA A 139 26.59 -0.89 -5.21
C ALA A 139 27.30 -2.16 -4.73
N THR A 140 27.76 -2.14 -3.47
CA THR A 140 28.20 -3.34 -2.75
C THR A 140 27.02 -3.84 -1.93
N LEU A 141 26.64 -5.09 -2.15
CA LEU A 141 25.56 -5.73 -1.41
C LEU A 141 26.06 -6.41 -0.15
N ARG A 142 25.15 -6.68 0.78
CA ARG A 142 25.38 -7.43 2.02
C ARG A 142 25.17 -8.92 1.76
N ASP A 143 26.25 -9.68 1.60
CA ASP A 143 26.19 -11.11 1.29
C ASP A 143 25.51 -11.93 2.38
N ASP A 144 25.69 -11.56 3.64
CA ASP A 144 25.05 -12.16 4.81
C ASP A 144 23.49 -12.08 4.75
N ARG A 145 22.95 -11.07 4.10
CA ARG A 145 21.52 -10.83 3.96
C ARG A 145 20.96 -11.31 2.64
N LEU A 146 21.78 -11.45 1.62
CA LEU A 146 21.37 -11.87 0.29
C LEU A 146 20.79 -13.29 0.30
N HIS A 147 21.39 -14.19 1.07
CA HIS A 147 21.02 -15.62 1.16
C HIS A 147 20.27 -15.97 2.45
N GLY A 148 20.22 -15.06 3.42
CA GLY A 148 19.66 -15.32 4.76
C GLY A 148 18.24 -14.82 4.99
N THR A 149 17.60 -14.16 4.01
CA THR A 149 16.27 -13.56 4.19
C THR A 149 15.18 -14.35 3.49
N ALA A 150 14.01 -14.43 4.14
CA ALA A 150 12.84 -15.05 3.53
C ALA A 150 12.36 -14.28 2.28
N PRO A 151 11.87 -14.96 1.22
CA PRO A 151 11.36 -14.29 0.01
C PRO A 151 10.24 -13.28 0.30
N SER A 152 9.39 -13.54 1.28
CA SER A 152 8.32 -12.62 1.71
C SER A 152 8.88 -11.33 2.31
N PHE A 153 9.98 -11.39 3.06
CA PHE A 153 10.67 -10.22 3.61
C PHE A 153 11.27 -9.37 2.47
N ARG A 154 11.93 -10.03 1.52
CA ARG A 154 12.47 -9.35 0.34
C ARG A 154 11.36 -8.65 -0.45
N MET A 155 10.26 -9.36 -0.74
CA MET A 155 9.11 -8.79 -1.46
C MET A 155 8.53 -7.58 -0.72
N TYR A 156 8.38 -7.66 0.60
CA TYR A 156 7.88 -6.55 1.41
C TYR A 156 8.74 -5.29 1.24
N HIS A 157 10.06 -5.41 1.30
CA HIS A 157 10.97 -4.29 1.13
C HIS A 157 11.06 -3.79 -0.32
N THR A 158 10.95 -4.68 -1.31
CA THR A 158 10.85 -4.29 -2.72
C THR A 158 9.58 -3.48 -2.97
N MET A 159 8.45 -3.90 -2.42
CA MET A 159 7.20 -3.13 -2.50
C MET A 159 7.30 -1.78 -1.78
N GLY A 160 8.11 -1.67 -0.72
CA GLY A 160 8.44 -0.40 -0.07
C GLY A 160 9.12 0.58 -1.05
N VAL A 161 10.16 0.12 -1.75
CA VAL A 161 10.86 0.94 -2.77
C VAL A 161 9.90 1.37 -3.90
N LEU A 162 9.02 0.47 -4.34
CA LEU A 162 8.01 0.80 -5.36
C LEU A 162 6.96 1.81 -4.88
N ASN A 163 6.61 1.78 -3.60
CA ASN A 163 5.73 2.78 -3.02
C ASN A 163 6.40 4.15 -2.97
N ASP A 164 7.67 4.21 -2.56
CA ASP A 164 8.46 5.46 -2.58
C ASP A 164 8.58 6.01 -4.00
N LEU A 165 8.91 5.15 -4.98
CA LEU A 165 8.94 5.51 -6.40
C LEU A 165 7.58 6.05 -6.87
N LYS A 166 6.50 5.34 -6.55
CA LYS A 166 5.13 5.76 -6.91
C LYS A 166 4.81 7.16 -6.37
N GLU A 167 5.12 7.42 -5.10
CA GLU A 167 4.87 8.71 -4.46
C GLU A 167 5.73 9.83 -5.04
N ALA A 168 6.98 9.51 -5.42
CA ALA A 168 7.91 10.49 -5.96
C ALA A 168 7.60 10.89 -7.41
N VAL A 169 7.23 9.93 -8.27
CA VAL A 169 7.17 10.18 -9.72
C VAL A 169 5.79 10.06 -10.35
N CYS A 170 4.89 9.23 -9.77
CA CYS A 170 3.56 9.04 -10.37
C CYS A 170 2.67 10.27 -10.18
N GLN A 171 1.87 10.55 -11.18
CA GLN A 171 0.89 11.63 -11.18
C GLN A 171 -0.41 11.17 -11.81
N VAL A 172 -1.53 11.70 -11.32
CA VAL A 172 -2.84 11.51 -11.94
C VAL A 172 -2.96 12.47 -13.13
N LEU A 173 -3.47 11.97 -14.26
CA LEU A 173 -3.75 12.79 -15.42
C LEU A 173 -5.01 13.63 -15.17
N GLU A 174 -4.97 14.90 -15.55
CA GLU A 174 -6.14 15.81 -15.51
C GLU A 174 -7.12 15.56 -16.67
N ALA A 175 -6.65 14.91 -17.73
CA ALA A 175 -7.42 14.54 -18.91
C ALA A 175 -7.43 13.03 -19.12
N PRO A 176 -8.37 12.47 -19.91
CA PRO A 176 -8.33 11.07 -20.29
C PRO A 176 -6.98 10.69 -20.89
N TRP A 177 -6.57 9.44 -20.66
CA TRP A 177 -5.30 8.92 -21.17
C TRP A 177 -5.18 9.11 -22.67
N GLY A 178 -4.03 9.62 -23.11
CA GLY A 178 -3.64 9.74 -24.51
C GLY A 178 -2.12 9.61 -24.65
N GLU A 179 -1.62 8.79 -25.56
CA GLU A 179 -0.18 8.55 -25.77
C GLU A 179 0.60 9.84 -26.05
N ALA A 180 0.05 10.72 -26.87
CA ALA A 180 0.68 11.99 -27.21
C ALA A 180 0.80 12.93 -25.99
N GLN A 181 -0.18 12.94 -25.11
CA GLN A 181 -0.17 13.74 -23.88
C GLN A 181 0.80 13.15 -22.84
N ALA A 182 0.91 11.82 -22.78
CA ALA A 182 1.87 11.15 -21.90
C ALA A 182 3.31 11.43 -22.36
N ALA A 183 3.59 11.36 -23.67
CA ALA A 183 4.91 11.61 -24.25
C ALA A 183 5.37 13.08 -24.11
N ALA A 184 4.44 14.04 -24.01
CA ALA A 184 4.75 15.45 -23.84
C ALA A 184 5.13 15.85 -22.39
N ARG A 185 5.01 14.94 -21.42
CA ARG A 185 5.35 15.23 -20.03
C ARG A 185 6.86 15.15 -19.78
N PRO A 186 7.39 16.01 -18.89
CA PRO A 186 8.79 15.93 -18.52
C PRO A 186 9.05 14.59 -17.79
N THR A 187 10.17 13.95 -18.13
CA THR A 187 10.69 12.80 -17.41
C THR A 187 11.11 13.21 -16.01
N LYS A 188 10.84 12.36 -15.02
CA LYS A 188 11.33 12.52 -13.66
C LYS A 188 12.37 11.45 -13.39
N MET A 189 13.49 11.85 -12.81
CA MET A 189 14.51 10.92 -12.34
C MET A 189 14.17 10.44 -10.94
N TYR A 190 14.44 9.17 -10.69
CA TYR A 190 14.35 8.55 -9.36
C TYR A 190 15.58 7.71 -9.14
N GLU A 191 16.29 7.96 -8.05
CA GLU A 191 17.47 7.18 -7.65
C GLU A 191 17.02 6.01 -6.78
N PHE A 192 17.28 4.79 -7.26
CA PHE A 192 17.03 3.56 -6.49
C PHE A 192 18.00 3.40 -5.31
N PRO A 193 17.69 2.54 -4.33
CA PRO A 193 18.57 2.34 -3.17
C PRO A 193 20.01 1.91 -3.51
N ASP A 194 20.21 1.23 -4.64
CA ASP A 194 21.51 0.81 -5.16
C ASP A 194 22.25 1.89 -5.94
N GLY A 195 21.62 3.05 -6.18
CA GLY A 195 22.18 4.18 -6.91
C GLY A 195 21.90 4.17 -8.40
N SER A 196 21.19 3.17 -8.93
CA SER A 196 20.66 3.24 -10.32
C SER A 196 19.59 4.32 -10.47
N ASN A 197 19.44 4.88 -11.69
CA ASN A 197 18.53 5.99 -11.99
C ASN A 197 17.72 5.68 -13.25
#